data_d86fcda3d76567123d40ceeeac8d3a8d
#
_entry.id   d86fcda3d76567123d40ceeeac8d3a8d
#
_cell.length_a   1.000
_cell.length_b   1.000
_cell.length_c   1.000
_cell.angle_alpha   90.00
_cell.angle_beta   90.00
_cell.angle_gamma   90.00
#
_symmetry.space_group_name_H-M   'P 1'
#
loop_
_entity.id
_entity.type
_entity.pdbx_description
1 polymer ?
#
loop_
_entity_poly.entity_id
_entity_poly.type
_entity_poly.pdbx_seq_one_letter_code
_entity_poly.pdbx_strand_id
1 'polypeptide(L)'
;MGKLDKVKYKIEDHMLLGSVYDNIMMKTKYRNKKLSFLYNVMVAQKHRMLYYKQLRRKYMDRCSASPVWEKQPKAANNDTIWFCWLQGIEEAPLLVKRCLESLRKNIPDKKIIVIDGNNLGEYVNMPDYITDKWHRGIIGNAHFSDLLRLELLIEKGGYWIDATVLCTDSKMLEFIDKQPLFLYSFYYFGFNPEIMELNNWFIKSCTNNNILC
;
A
#
# COMPACT_ATOMS: atom_id res chain seq x y z
N MET A 1 16.12 -6.88 14.38
CA MET A 1 17.09 -6.16 13.50
C MET A 1 17.96 -5.24 14.34
N GLY A 2 19.27 -5.48 14.38
CA GLY A 2 20.23 -4.69 15.15
C GLY A 2 20.39 -3.26 14.58
N LYS A 3 20.93 -2.34 15.39
CA LYS A 3 21.22 -0.97 14.93
C LYS A 3 22.16 -0.94 13.70
N LEU A 4 23.10 -1.87 13.65
CA LEU A 4 24.06 -2.02 12.54
C LEU A 4 23.39 -2.43 11.24
N ASP A 5 22.42 -3.36 11.28
CA ASP A 5 21.69 -3.80 10.08
C ASP A 5 20.86 -2.67 9.48
N LYS A 6 20.25 -1.82 10.34
CA LYS A 6 19.51 -0.63 9.89
C LYS A 6 20.42 0.39 9.18
N VAL A 7 21.65 0.56 9.68
CA VAL A 7 22.61 1.48 9.05
C VAL A 7 23.08 0.92 7.72
N LYS A 8 23.43 -0.38 7.66
CA LYS A 8 23.84 -1.05 6.43
C LYS A 8 22.78 -0.93 5.33
N TYR A 9 21.52 -1.18 5.69
CA TYR A 9 20.37 -1.04 4.77
C TYR A 9 20.22 0.38 4.21
N LYS A 10 20.40 1.41 5.07
CA LYS A 10 20.33 2.82 4.65
C LYS A 10 21.50 3.24 3.75
N ILE A 11 22.66 2.60 3.88
CA ILE A 11 23.81 2.81 3.00
C ILE A 11 23.52 2.21 1.62
N GLU A 12 23.04 0.98 1.58
CA GLU A 12 22.71 0.26 0.36
C GLU A 12 21.63 0.99 -0.46
N ASP A 13 20.66 1.62 0.21
CA ASP A 13 19.59 2.41 -0.43
C ASP A 13 19.97 3.88 -0.69
N HIS A 14 21.22 4.29 -0.50
CA HIS A 14 21.69 5.68 -0.64
C HIS A 14 20.93 6.72 0.22
N MET A 15 20.28 6.27 1.31
CA MET A 15 19.43 7.09 2.17
C MET A 15 20.12 7.62 3.43
N LEU A 16 21.40 7.27 3.62
CA LEU A 16 22.10 7.56 4.88
C LEU A 16 22.18 9.07 5.16
N LEU A 17 22.60 9.86 4.19
CA LEU A 17 22.75 11.32 4.33
C LEU A 17 21.42 12.01 4.63
N GLY A 18 20.35 11.63 3.91
CA GLY A 18 19.00 12.12 4.18
C GLY A 18 18.53 11.78 5.59
N SER A 19 18.76 10.53 6.03
CA SER A 19 18.38 10.06 7.37
C SER A 19 19.18 10.71 8.51
N VAL A 20 20.46 11.04 8.27
CA VAL A 20 21.28 11.79 9.24
C VAL A 20 20.78 13.22 9.36
N TYR A 21 20.55 13.89 8.22
CA TYR A 21 19.98 15.23 8.18
C TYR A 21 18.64 15.29 8.94
N ASP A 22 17.74 14.35 8.70
CA ASP A 22 16.45 14.28 9.37
C ASP A 22 16.55 14.08 10.87
N ASN A 23 17.45 13.19 11.30
CA ASN A 23 17.68 12.99 12.73
C ASN A 23 18.24 14.24 13.42
N ILE A 24 19.11 15.01 12.74
CA ILE A 24 19.61 16.27 13.25
C ILE A 24 18.48 17.29 13.34
N MET A 25 17.68 17.42 12.29
CA MET A 25 16.59 18.37 12.23
C MET A 25 15.43 18.02 13.17
N MET A 26 15.16 16.72 13.42
CA MET A 26 14.19 16.28 14.42
C MET A 26 14.66 16.52 15.86
N LYS A 27 15.97 16.53 16.10
CA LYS A 27 16.55 16.85 17.42
C LYS A 27 16.60 18.34 17.72
N THR A 28 16.70 19.19 16.69
CA THR A 28 16.58 20.64 16.82
C THR A 28 15.11 21.04 16.96
N LYS A 29 14.50 20.67 18.09
CA LYS A 29 13.10 20.96 18.37
C LYS A 29 12.84 22.44 18.40
N TYR A 30 11.99 22.92 17.49
CA TYR A 30 11.40 24.24 17.62
C TYR A 30 10.57 24.34 18.91
N ARG A 31 10.82 25.34 19.72
CA ARG A 31 10.05 25.63 20.95
C ARG A 31 8.58 25.95 20.67
N ASN A 32 8.23 26.31 19.45
CA ASN A 32 6.87 26.65 19.04
C ASN A 32 6.18 25.49 18.31
N LYS A 33 5.15 24.92 18.93
CA LYS A 33 4.39 23.76 18.41
C LYS A 33 3.77 23.99 17.02
N LYS A 34 3.32 25.23 16.72
CA LYS A 34 2.71 25.58 15.42
C LYS A 34 3.75 25.58 14.30
N LEU A 35 4.92 26.19 14.55
CA LEU A 35 6.04 26.17 13.61
C LEU A 35 6.60 24.75 13.41
N SER A 36 6.61 23.94 14.47
CA SER A 36 6.99 22.54 14.39
C SER A 36 6.10 21.73 13.46
N PHE A 37 4.79 21.95 13.48
CA PHE A 37 3.86 21.29 12.57
C PHE A 37 4.12 21.66 11.11
N LEU A 38 4.18 22.94 10.79
CA LEU A 38 4.47 23.42 9.42
C LEU A 38 5.82 22.91 8.91
N TYR A 39 6.83 22.93 9.77
CA TYR A 39 8.15 22.41 9.43
C TYR A 39 8.11 20.91 9.11
N ASN A 40 7.41 20.11 9.93
CA ASN A 40 7.28 18.67 9.68
C ASN A 40 6.56 18.39 8.36
N VAL A 41 5.54 19.17 8.00
CA VAL A 41 4.85 19.07 6.70
C VAL A 41 5.81 19.41 5.56
N MET A 42 6.59 20.48 5.67
CA MET A 42 7.55 20.88 4.63
C MET A 42 8.67 19.85 4.46
N VAL A 43 9.18 19.28 5.56
CA VAL A 43 10.20 18.22 5.53
C VAL A 43 9.63 16.96 4.89
N ALA A 44 8.42 16.56 5.24
CA ALA A 44 7.76 15.40 4.62
C ALA A 44 7.60 15.60 3.11
N GLN A 45 7.20 16.80 2.66
CA GLN A 45 7.10 17.11 1.22
C GLN A 45 8.44 17.06 0.51
N LYS A 46 9.47 17.66 1.10
CA LYS A 46 10.84 17.59 0.54
C LYS A 46 11.28 16.13 0.35
N HIS A 47 11.01 15.26 1.33
CA HIS A 47 11.32 13.84 1.25
C HIS A 47 10.54 13.16 0.13
N ARG A 48 9.25 13.38 0.03
CA ARG A 48 8.41 12.84 -1.06
C ARG A 48 8.96 13.24 -2.42
N MET A 49 9.35 14.51 -2.60
CA MET A 49 9.95 14.98 -3.85
C MET A 49 11.30 14.32 -4.15
N LEU A 50 12.13 14.11 -3.14
CA LEU A 50 13.43 13.41 -3.31
C LEU A 50 13.21 11.94 -3.69
N TYR A 51 12.31 11.23 -3.00
CA TYR A 51 11.92 9.87 -3.35
C TYR A 51 11.32 9.78 -4.74
N TYR A 52 10.42 10.68 -5.10
CA TYR A 52 9.85 10.73 -6.44
C TYR A 52 10.92 10.86 -7.52
N LYS A 53 11.87 11.79 -7.35
CA LYS A 53 12.99 11.98 -8.29
C LYS A 53 13.88 10.74 -8.37
N GLN A 54 14.13 10.08 -7.24
CA GLN A 54 14.95 8.87 -7.18
C GLN A 54 14.24 7.69 -7.86
N LEU A 55 12.97 7.46 -7.54
CA LEU A 55 12.16 6.41 -8.15
C LEU A 55 12.01 6.66 -9.66
N ARG A 56 11.74 7.89 -10.07
CA ARG A 56 11.66 8.26 -11.48
C ARG A 56 12.95 7.92 -12.23
N ARG A 57 14.12 8.31 -11.71
CA ARG A 57 15.42 7.99 -12.33
C ARG A 57 15.70 6.49 -12.40
N LYS A 58 15.27 5.74 -11.38
CA LYS A 58 15.60 4.32 -11.26
C LYS A 58 14.66 3.43 -12.08
N TYR A 59 13.40 3.81 -12.20
CA TYR A 59 12.35 2.92 -12.71
C TYR A 59 11.64 3.41 -13.96
N MET A 60 11.60 4.73 -14.26
CA MET A 60 10.84 5.22 -15.42
C MET A 60 11.35 4.64 -16.75
N ASP A 61 12.67 4.55 -16.93
CA ASP A 61 13.22 3.98 -18.17
C ASP A 61 12.90 2.47 -18.27
N ARG A 62 12.86 1.76 -17.15
CA ARG A 62 12.48 0.35 -17.08
C ARG A 62 11.00 0.15 -17.34
N CYS A 63 10.15 1.01 -16.77
CA CYS A 63 8.71 0.96 -17.02
C CYS A 63 8.39 1.30 -18.47
N SER A 64 9.04 2.30 -19.06
CA SER A 64 8.83 2.69 -20.46
C SER A 64 9.29 1.64 -21.46
N ALA A 65 10.29 0.82 -21.11
CA ALA A 65 10.80 -0.26 -21.94
C ALA A 65 10.05 -1.60 -21.76
N SER A 66 9.12 -1.67 -20.81
CA SER A 66 8.39 -2.90 -20.52
C SER A 66 7.24 -3.09 -21.50
N PRO A 67 7.16 -4.24 -22.21
CA PRO A 67 6.02 -4.55 -23.08
C PRO A 67 4.70 -4.74 -22.30
N VAL A 68 4.74 -4.64 -20.98
CA VAL A 68 3.56 -4.70 -20.10
C VAL A 68 2.55 -3.60 -20.42
N TRP A 69 3.01 -2.41 -20.89
CA TRP A 69 2.13 -1.30 -21.25
C TRP A 69 1.24 -1.60 -22.47
N GLU A 70 1.60 -2.59 -23.29
CA GLU A 70 0.83 -2.98 -24.47
C GLU A 70 -0.23 -4.04 -24.19
N LYS A 71 -0.14 -4.72 -23.03
CA LYS A 71 -1.14 -5.72 -22.66
C LYS A 71 -2.37 -5.03 -22.09
N GLN A 72 -3.46 -5.04 -22.89
CA GLN A 72 -4.78 -4.68 -22.40
C GLN A 72 -5.11 -5.54 -21.15
N PRO A 73 -5.56 -4.94 -20.05
CA PRO A 73 -6.02 -5.72 -18.92
C PRO A 73 -7.09 -6.68 -19.39
N LYS A 74 -6.90 -7.97 -19.18
CA LYS A 74 -7.97 -8.94 -19.40
C LYS A 74 -9.05 -8.61 -18.38
N ALA A 75 -10.17 -8.09 -18.85
CA ALA A 75 -11.32 -7.71 -18.03
C ALA A 75 -12.03 -8.97 -17.47
N ALA A 76 -11.35 -9.77 -16.70
CA ALA A 76 -11.99 -10.72 -15.83
C ALA A 76 -12.37 -9.95 -14.57
N ASN A 77 -13.65 -9.57 -14.47
CA ASN A 77 -14.21 -9.05 -13.25
C ASN A 77 -14.11 -10.15 -12.18
N ASN A 78 -13.21 -9.98 -11.24
CA ASN A 78 -13.17 -10.81 -10.06
C ASN A 78 -13.93 -10.07 -8.95
N ASP A 79 -15.05 -10.65 -8.51
CA ASP A 79 -15.90 -10.11 -7.45
C ASP A 79 -15.41 -10.45 -6.05
N THR A 80 -14.15 -10.90 -5.94
CA THR A 80 -13.54 -11.24 -4.66
C THR A 80 -13.06 -10.00 -3.93
N ILE A 81 -13.44 -9.88 -2.67
CA ILE A 81 -12.88 -8.91 -1.72
C ILE A 81 -11.79 -9.61 -0.91
N TRP A 82 -10.59 -9.10 -0.99
CA TRP A 82 -9.43 -9.53 -0.20
C TRP A 82 -9.37 -8.73 1.09
N PHE A 83 -9.51 -9.40 2.22
CA PHE A 83 -9.42 -8.82 3.56
C PHE A 83 -8.29 -9.49 4.32
N CYS A 84 -7.28 -8.74 4.75
CA CYS A 84 -6.08 -9.32 5.33
C CYS A 84 -5.87 -8.91 6.78
N TRP A 85 -5.67 -9.93 7.64
CA TRP A 85 -5.17 -9.76 8.99
C TRP A 85 -4.17 -10.86 9.30
N LEU A 86 -2.87 -10.58 9.13
CA LEU A 86 -1.80 -11.59 9.13
C LEU A 86 -1.70 -12.42 10.41
N GLN A 87 -2.16 -11.89 11.55
CA GLN A 87 -2.17 -12.60 12.83
C GLN A 87 -3.35 -13.57 13.01
N GLY A 88 -4.25 -13.64 12.02
CA GLY A 88 -5.49 -14.38 12.10
C GLY A 88 -6.66 -13.57 12.68
N ILE A 89 -7.86 -13.76 12.13
CA ILE A 89 -9.03 -12.93 12.46
C ILE A 89 -9.48 -13.15 13.92
N GLU A 90 -9.21 -14.30 14.49
CA GLU A 90 -9.58 -14.60 15.88
C GLU A 90 -8.79 -13.72 16.87
N GLU A 91 -7.53 -13.44 16.55
CA GLU A 91 -6.66 -12.57 17.34
C GLU A 91 -6.83 -11.08 17.00
N ALA A 92 -7.72 -10.75 16.05
CA ALA A 92 -7.90 -9.38 15.61
C ALA A 92 -8.62 -8.52 16.67
N PRO A 93 -8.26 -7.23 16.79
CA PRO A 93 -9.01 -6.28 17.60
C PRO A 93 -10.49 -6.21 17.22
N LEU A 94 -11.34 -5.85 18.18
CA LEU A 94 -12.79 -5.72 17.96
C LEU A 94 -13.13 -4.83 16.76
N LEU A 95 -12.38 -3.75 16.56
CA LEU A 95 -12.55 -2.85 15.41
C LEU A 95 -12.44 -3.62 14.08
N VAL A 96 -11.40 -4.44 13.91
CA VAL A 96 -11.17 -5.23 12.70
C VAL A 96 -12.29 -6.25 12.47
N LYS A 97 -12.72 -6.94 13.52
CA LYS A 97 -13.87 -7.87 13.46
C LYS A 97 -15.14 -7.16 13.02
N ARG A 98 -15.43 -5.97 13.56
CA ARG A 98 -16.58 -5.14 13.17
C ARG A 98 -16.49 -4.63 11.73
N CYS A 99 -15.30 -4.28 11.26
CA CYS A 99 -15.09 -3.92 9.85
C CYS A 99 -15.40 -5.10 8.92
N LEU A 100 -14.93 -6.31 9.24
CA LEU A 100 -15.26 -7.52 8.47
C LEU A 100 -16.77 -7.84 8.49
N GLU A 101 -17.41 -7.74 9.65
CA GLU A 101 -18.87 -7.92 9.78
C GLU A 101 -19.62 -6.89 8.91
N SER A 102 -19.16 -5.63 8.88
CA SER A 102 -19.78 -4.58 8.07
C SER A 102 -19.69 -4.87 6.58
N LEU A 103 -18.56 -5.40 6.11
CA LEU A 103 -18.39 -5.84 4.71
C LEU A 103 -19.37 -6.97 4.39
N ARG A 104 -19.44 -8.01 5.21
CA ARG A 104 -20.35 -9.15 5.01
C ARG A 104 -21.82 -8.73 4.98
N LYS A 105 -22.18 -7.76 5.84
CA LYS A 105 -23.54 -7.24 5.94
C LYS A 105 -23.93 -6.38 4.72
N ASN A 106 -23.05 -5.49 4.30
CA ASN A 106 -23.39 -4.45 3.31
C ASN A 106 -23.02 -4.84 1.86
N ILE A 107 -22.19 -5.90 1.69
CA ILE A 107 -21.79 -6.42 0.37
C ILE A 107 -21.97 -7.95 0.32
N PRO A 108 -23.19 -8.46 0.48
CA PRO A 108 -23.46 -9.90 0.54
C PRO A 108 -23.20 -10.64 -0.78
N ASP A 109 -23.25 -9.91 -1.91
CA ASP A 109 -23.14 -10.49 -3.24
C ASP A 109 -21.69 -10.74 -3.69
N LYS A 110 -20.70 -10.22 -2.95
CA LYS A 110 -19.28 -10.44 -3.26
C LYS A 110 -18.66 -11.47 -2.32
N LYS A 111 -17.78 -12.29 -2.87
CA LYS A 111 -17.02 -13.27 -2.11
C LYS A 111 -15.96 -12.56 -1.26
N ILE A 112 -16.01 -12.67 0.07
CA ILE A 112 -14.99 -12.12 0.97
C ILE A 112 -14.05 -13.25 1.38
N ILE A 113 -12.77 -13.10 1.04
CA ILE A 113 -11.69 -14.02 1.47
C ILE A 113 -10.87 -13.30 2.54
N VAL A 114 -10.80 -13.94 3.70
CA VAL A 114 -9.95 -13.47 4.81
C VAL A 114 -8.60 -14.16 4.72
N ILE A 115 -7.56 -13.37 4.52
CA ILE A 115 -6.18 -13.84 4.41
C ILE A 115 -5.45 -13.60 5.73
N ASP A 116 -4.72 -14.61 6.16
CA ASP A 116 -3.78 -14.56 7.29
C ASP A 116 -2.43 -15.17 6.94
N GLY A 117 -1.51 -15.20 7.91
CA GLY A 117 -0.16 -15.75 7.71
C GLY A 117 -0.12 -17.25 7.41
N ASN A 118 -1.20 -17.99 7.72
CA ASN A 118 -1.24 -19.44 7.51
C ASN A 118 -1.80 -19.81 6.14
N ASN A 119 -2.75 -19.03 5.61
CA ASN A 119 -3.47 -19.36 4.36
C ASN A 119 -3.04 -18.51 3.15
N LEU A 120 -2.19 -17.48 3.33
CA LEU A 120 -1.79 -16.60 2.23
C LEU A 120 -1.21 -17.35 1.01
N GLY A 121 -0.47 -18.45 1.24
CA GLY A 121 0.13 -19.27 0.18
C GLY A 121 -0.88 -20.02 -0.70
N GLU A 122 -2.16 -20.12 -0.29
CA GLU A 122 -3.23 -20.69 -1.11
C GLU A 122 -3.68 -19.72 -2.22
N TYR A 123 -3.44 -18.42 -2.03
CA TYR A 123 -3.96 -17.37 -2.92
C TYR A 123 -2.88 -16.71 -3.77
N VAL A 124 -1.65 -16.61 -3.25
CA VAL A 124 -0.58 -15.89 -3.91
C VAL A 124 0.78 -16.53 -3.60
N ASN A 125 1.67 -16.51 -4.58
CA ASN A 125 3.05 -16.96 -4.40
C ASN A 125 3.97 -15.75 -4.25
N MET A 126 4.17 -15.31 -3.01
CA MET A 126 5.07 -14.21 -2.72
C MET A 126 6.53 -14.60 -2.99
N PRO A 127 7.34 -13.71 -3.61
CA PRO A 127 8.76 -13.99 -3.81
C PRO A 127 9.49 -14.35 -2.50
N ASP A 128 10.33 -15.39 -2.53
CA ASP A 128 11.03 -15.92 -1.34
C ASP A 128 11.83 -14.85 -0.58
N TYR A 129 12.48 -13.93 -1.31
CA TYR A 129 13.24 -12.86 -0.69
C TYR A 129 12.39 -11.86 0.09
N ILE A 130 11.08 -11.74 -0.24
CA ILE A 130 10.11 -10.89 0.50
C ILE A 130 9.64 -11.62 1.75
N THR A 131 9.25 -12.90 1.60
CA THR A 131 8.79 -13.73 2.72
C THR A 131 9.90 -13.94 3.76
N ASP A 132 11.15 -14.17 3.33
CA ASP A 132 12.31 -14.24 4.23
C ASP A 132 12.50 -12.94 5.02
N LYS A 133 12.44 -11.78 4.36
CA LYS A 133 12.55 -10.49 5.05
C LYS A 133 11.41 -10.25 6.02
N TRP A 134 10.21 -10.69 5.72
CA TRP A 134 9.05 -10.60 6.61
C TRP A 134 9.24 -11.50 7.84
N HIS A 135 9.55 -12.79 7.65
CA HIS A 135 9.79 -13.73 8.74
C HIS A 135 10.93 -13.30 9.66
N ARG A 136 11.96 -12.67 9.10
CA ARG A 136 13.09 -12.10 9.87
C ARG A 136 12.77 -10.76 10.53
N GLY A 137 11.55 -10.22 10.35
CA GLY A 137 11.13 -8.93 10.90
C GLY A 137 11.86 -7.71 10.31
N ILE A 138 12.48 -7.86 9.13
CA ILE A 138 13.12 -6.75 8.39
C ILE A 138 12.04 -5.84 7.82
N ILE A 139 10.97 -6.42 7.25
CA ILE A 139 9.75 -5.73 6.88
C ILE A 139 8.64 -6.11 7.87
N GLY A 140 7.90 -5.11 8.33
CA GLY A 140 6.77 -5.32 9.24
C GLY A 140 5.50 -5.72 8.49
N ASN A 141 4.49 -6.18 9.23
CA ASN A 141 3.21 -6.65 8.69
C ASN A 141 2.52 -5.64 7.78
N ALA A 142 2.56 -4.34 8.10
CA ALA A 142 1.97 -3.29 7.28
C ALA A 142 2.62 -3.21 5.88
N HIS A 143 3.97 -3.19 5.83
CA HIS A 143 4.69 -3.17 4.55
C HIS A 143 4.56 -4.48 3.78
N PHE A 144 4.51 -5.62 4.49
CA PHE A 144 4.26 -6.90 3.85
C PHE A 144 2.86 -6.94 3.23
N SER A 145 1.83 -6.44 3.92
CA SER A 145 0.47 -6.35 3.37
C SER A 145 0.37 -5.39 2.18
N ASP A 146 1.22 -4.34 2.11
CA ASP A 146 1.31 -3.46 0.93
C ASP A 146 1.80 -4.21 -0.32
N LEU A 147 2.77 -5.11 -0.17
CA LEU A 147 3.27 -5.95 -1.25
C LEU A 147 2.26 -7.05 -1.61
N LEU A 148 1.69 -7.70 -0.60
CA LEU A 148 0.70 -8.76 -0.77
C LEU A 148 -0.52 -8.29 -1.56
N ARG A 149 -1.05 -7.09 -1.27
CA ARG A 149 -2.21 -6.53 -1.99
C ARG A 149 -1.93 -6.32 -3.47
N LEU A 150 -0.72 -5.86 -3.82
CA LEU A 150 -0.35 -5.65 -5.21
C LEU A 150 -0.26 -6.98 -5.95
N GLU A 151 0.42 -7.97 -5.38
CA GLU A 151 0.57 -9.28 -5.98
C GLU A 151 -0.78 -9.98 -6.20
N LEU A 152 -1.67 -9.96 -5.18
CA LEU A 152 -3.03 -10.49 -5.30
C LEU A 152 -3.83 -9.79 -6.41
N LEU A 153 -3.79 -8.47 -6.47
CA LEU A 153 -4.54 -7.71 -7.45
C LEU A 153 -3.99 -7.87 -8.87
N ILE A 154 -2.68 -8.03 -9.02
CA ILE A 154 -2.04 -8.32 -10.31
C ILE A 154 -2.46 -9.70 -10.80
N GLU A 155 -2.32 -10.74 -9.96
CA GLU A 155 -2.59 -12.12 -10.36
C GLU A 155 -4.08 -12.43 -10.47
N LYS A 156 -4.86 -12.03 -9.47
CA LYS A 156 -6.26 -12.45 -9.30
C LYS A 156 -7.27 -11.35 -9.61
N GLY A 157 -6.86 -10.09 -9.53
CA GLY A 157 -7.81 -8.96 -9.58
C GLY A 157 -8.72 -8.92 -8.35
N GLY A 158 -9.81 -8.18 -8.46
CA GLY A 158 -10.79 -8.04 -7.37
C GLY A 158 -10.60 -6.75 -6.58
N TYR A 159 -10.97 -6.81 -5.32
CA TYR A 159 -10.98 -5.66 -4.41
C TYR A 159 -10.07 -5.93 -3.24
N TRP A 160 -9.14 -5.03 -2.98
CA TRP A 160 -8.46 -4.97 -1.70
C TRP A 160 -9.15 -3.94 -0.81
N ILE A 161 -9.52 -4.32 0.39
CA ILE A 161 -10.08 -3.43 1.41
C ILE A 161 -9.32 -3.64 2.71
N ASP A 162 -8.67 -2.57 3.19
CA ASP A 162 -7.91 -2.64 4.45
C ASP A 162 -8.81 -3.04 5.63
N ALA A 163 -8.25 -3.79 6.56
CA ALA A 163 -8.95 -4.41 7.68
C ALA A 163 -9.59 -3.42 8.67
N THR A 164 -9.26 -2.13 8.56
CA THR A 164 -9.82 -1.06 9.39
C THR A 164 -10.87 -0.20 8.66
N VAL A 165 -11.26 -0.59 7.46
CA VAL A 165 -12.30 0.10 6.69
C VAL A 165 -13.69 -0.38 7.11
N LEU A 166 -14.51 0.53 7.61
CA LEU A 166 -15.91 0.27 7.92
C LEU A 166 -16.77 0.50 6.67
N CYS A 167 -17.43 -0.54 6.21
CA CYS A 167 -18.36 -0.46 5.09
C CYS A 167 -19.75 -0.03 5.58
N THR A 168 -20.26 1.08 5.09
CA THR A 168 -21.59 1.60 5.48
C THR A 168 -22.68 1.24 4.48
N ASP A 169 -22.35 1.15 3.19
CA ASP A 169 -23.24 0.73 2.11
C ASP A 169 -22.43 0.26 0.87
N SER A 170 -23.15 -0.23 -0.15
CA SER A 170 -22.58 -0.74 -1.40
C SER A 170 -22.79 0.18 -2.62
N LYS A 171 -23.34 1.39 -2.43
CA LYS A 171 -23.76 2.26 -3.55
C LYS A 171 -22.65 2.59 -4.56
N MET A 172 -21.42 2.77 -4.05
CA MET A 172 -20.29 3.10 -4.92
C MET A 172 -19.82 1.91 -5.77
N LEU A 173 -20.16 0.67 -5.39
CA LEU A 173 -19.66 -0.52 -6.07
C LEU A 173 -20.15 -0.62 -7.51
N GLU A 174 -21.39 -0.22 -7.81
CA GLU A 174 -21.93 -0.22 -9.18
C GLU A 174 -21.07 0.63 -10.14
N PHE A 175 -20.52 1.73 -9.65
CA PHE A 175 -19.61 2.57 -10.43
C PHE A 175 -18.21 1.94 -10.49
N ILE A 176 -17.71 1.44 -9.34
CA ILE A 176 -16.35 0.89 -9.22
C ILE A 176 -16.20 -0.40 -10.04
N ASP A 177 -17.25 -1.24 -10.09
CA ASP A 177 -17.25 -2.51 -10.83
C ASP A 177 -16.99 -2.32 -12.34
N LYS A 178 -17.42 -1.19 -12.88
CA LYS A 178 -17.22 -0.85 -14.30
C LYS A 178 -15.81 -0.37 -14.63
N GLN A 179 -14.99 -0.05 -13.63
CA GLN A 179 -13.66 0.47 -13.86
C GLN A 179 -12.63 -0.67 -13.92
N PRO A 180 -11.66 -0.65 -14.84
CA PRO A 180 -10.57 -1.63 -14.87
C PRO A 180 -9.63 -1.47 -13.68
N LEU A 181 -9.49 -0.25 -13.17
CA LEU A 181 -8.73 0.10 -11.98
C LEU A 181 -9.45 1.24 -11.24
N PHE A 182 -9.55 1.13 -9.93
CA PHE A 182 -10.06 2.19 -9.07
C PHE A 182 -9.22 2.31 -7.80
N LEU A 183 -8.80 3.53 -7.49
CA LEU A 183 -8.15 3.92 -6.24
C LEU A 183 -8.70 5.28 -5.81
N TYR A 184 -8.78 5.49 -4.49
CA TYR A 184 -9.05 6.82 -3.97
C TYR A 184 -7.80 7.70 -4.06
N SER A 185 -7.99 8.96 -4.39
CA SER A 185 -6.94 9.96 -4.28
C SER A 185 -7.35 11.04 -3.27
N PHE A 186 -6.38 11.56 -2.51
CA PHE A 186 -6.61 12.67 -1.61
C PHE A 186 -6.01 13.95 -2.18
N TYR A 187 -6.82 15.00 -2.16
CA TYR A 187 -6.33 16.37 -2.30
C TYR A 187 -6.08 16.95 -0.91
N TYR A 188 -4.82 17.12 -0.56
CA TYR A 188 -4.49 17.93 0.62
C TYR A 188 -4.46 19.39 0.21
N PHE A 189 -5.18 20.23 0.95
CA PHE A 189 -5.19 21.69 0.73
C PHE A 189 -3.75 22.24 0.74
N GLY A 190 -3.35 22.93 -0.33
CA GLY A 190 -2.01 23.52 -0.45
C GLY A 190 -0.95 22.65 -1.13
N PHE A 191 -1.31 21.48 -1.66
CA PHE A 191 -0.40 20.62 -2.43
C PHE A 191 -0.50 20.87 -3.93
N ASN A 192 0.61 20.59 -4.62
CA ASN A 192 0.63 20.67 -6.08
C ASN A 192 -0.39 19.67 -6.68
N PRO A 193 -1.40 20.16 -7.42
CA PRO A 193 -2.42 19.29 -8.03
C PRO A 193 -1.85 18.32 -9.09
N GLU A 194 -0.61 18.55 -9.56
CA GLU A 194 0.08 17.66 -10.48
C GLU A 194 0.61 16.38 -9.79
N ILE A 195 0.66 16.34 -8.44
CA ILE A 195 1.09 15.17 -7.68
C ILE A 195 -0.15 14.51 -7.09
N MET A 196 -0.64 13.49 -7.79
CA MET A 196 -1.75 12.67 -7.31
C MET A 196 -1.24 11.72 -6.23
N GLU A 197 -1.71 11.87 -4.99
CA GLU A 197 -1.48 10.90 -3.93
C GLU A 197 -2.57 9.83 -3.97
N LEU A 198 -2.22 8.65 -4.44
CA LEU A 198 -3.11 7.49 -4.45
C LEU A 198 -3.08 6.81 -3.09
N ASN A 199 -4.26 6.40 -2.63
CA ASN A 199 -4.42 5.65 -1.41
C ASN A 199 -4.51 4.17 -1.72
N ASN A 200 -3.89 3.36 -0.89
CA ASN A 200 -3.80 1.91 -1.06
C ASN A 200 -4.73 1.11 -0.14
N TRP A 201 -5.52 1.80 0.71
CA TRP A 201 -6.44 1.12 1.63
C TRP A 201 -7.70 0.55 0.96
N PHE A 202 -8.02 1.03 -0.25
CA PHE A 202 -9.06 0.49 -1.11
C PHE A 202 -8.57 0.52 -2.55
N ILE A 203 -8.45 -0.64 -3.16
CA ILE A 203 -8.05 -0.80 -4.56
C ILE A 203 -8.99 -1.80 -5.22
N LYS A 204 -9.53 -1.46 -6.38
CA LYS A 204 -10.17 -2.44 -7.29
C LYS A 204 -9.31 -2.55 -8.52
N SER A 205 -9.02 -3.76 -8.97
CA SER A 205 -8.28 -4.01 -10.21
C SER A 205 -8.79 -5.23 -10.96
N CYS A 206 -8.70 -5.16 -12.28
CA CYS A 206 -8.73 -6.36 -13.12
C CYS A 206 -7.38 -7.08 -13.03
N THR A 207 -7.36 -8.37 -13.40
CA THR A 207 -6.11 -9.14 -13.50
C THR A 207 -5.16 -8.52 -14.52
N ASN A 208 -3.85 -8.62 -14.27
CA ASN A 208 -2.78 -8.10 -15.14
C ASN A 208 -2.98 -6.62 -15.53
N ASN A 209 -3.38 -5.79 -14.57
CA ASN A 209 -3.50 -4.37 -14.80
C ASN A 209 -2.12 -3.72 -14.91
N ASN A 210 -1.84 -3.11 -16.04
CA ASN A 210 -0.53 -2.54 -16.38
C ASN A 210 -0.05 -1.43 -15.44
N ILE A 211 -0.96 -0.80 -14.68
CA ILE A 211 -0.60 0.26 -13.74
C ILE A 211 -0.10 -0.33 -12.42
N LEU A 212 -0.51 -1.56 -12.08
CA LEU A 212 -0.07 -2.26 -10.87
C LEU A 212 1.18 -3.11 -11.11
N CYS A 213 1.41 -3.58 -12.33
CA CYS A 213 2.62 -4.26 -12.75
C CYS A 213 3.76 -3.27 -12.94
#